data_8bc5848204d4e89aec345dbfe80b5d4d
#
_entry.id   8bc5848204d4e89aec345dbfe80b5d4d
#
_cell.length_a   1.000
_cell.length_b   1.000
_cell.length_c   1.000
_cell.angle_alpha   90.00
_cell.angle_beta   90.00
_cell.angle_gamma   90.00
#
_symmetry.space_group_name_H-M   'P 1'
#
loop_
_entity.id
_entity.type
_entity.pdbx_description
1 polymer ?
#
loop_
_entity_poly.entity_id
_entity_poly.type
_entity_poly.pdbx_seq_one_letter_code
_entity_poly.pdbx_strand_id
1 'polypeptide(L)'
;MAEAESCRHLVLVDAPGGPQVADIVNSLAGLATCTVVSLRWGSPAEHARRVDGLRALGPVDIIERADQVVDALLAVAAGGRPIDGVLAFSEIVSYHAAVAAAALRLPANSPQATIRLRRKDLQRQALSAAGVPCPEFAVVTDEDELEAASSRLAFPVVLKPAIGVGSLCVTRAEDRYQLAEAFARASRQYRDDPRVNGASPVFVVEEVIQGDNWHADERMGTRVSVESLLDADEIHHLAVTDKLPLAPPFREVGDVMPSGLPEQRRAEILDVTTRALRALGATSGATHTELMLTSDGPVIIEVNGRIGGGVFELLRTAAAYDMARQQARIALGERLEELPLFSGYAAFVTPQPPSGDYEILSVGGREEIAAVPGVVEVIQTKSAGAVLAKEAGTNAHTFRVLAAGREPDEFFTQLKAIEDSIQLELGPAPSRGAQEPHRV
;
A
#
# COMPACT_ATOMS: atom_id res chain seq x y z
N MET A 1 -5.65 7.57 47.51
CA MET A 1 -6.59 7.08 46.50
C MET A 1 -5.86 7.35 45.18
N ALA A 2 -5.26 6.35 44.58
CA ALA A 2 -4.72 6.47 43.22
C ALA A 2 -5.92 6.72 42.32
N GLU A 3 -5.94 7.85 41.60
CA GLU A 3 -6.83 8.06 40.47
C GLU A 3 -6.60 6.88 39.53
N ALA A 4 -7.64 6.10 39.26
CA ALA A 4 -7.62 5.12 38.19
C ALA A 4 -7.36 5.93 36.91
N GLU A 5 -6.15 5.87 36.39
CA GLU A 5 -5.87 6.36 35.04
C GLU A 5 -6.94 5.78 34.13
N SER A 6 -7.80 6.65 33.64
CA SER A 6 -8.86 6.28 32.67
C SER A 6 -8.15 5.67 31.48
N CYS A 7 -8.19 4.34 31.35
CA CYS A 7 -7.58 3.64 30.24
C CYS A 7 -8.24 4.13 28.96
N ARG A 8 -7.48 4.80 28.07
CA ARG A 8 -7.96 5.36 26.80
C ARG A 8 -8.67 4.31 25.97
N HIS A 9 -9.55 4.75 25.11
CA HIS A 9 -10.36 3.89 24.24
C HIS A 9 -10.07 4.19 22.77
N LEU A 10 -9.48 3.21 22.08
CA LEU A 10 -9.17 3.26 20.65
C LEU A 10 -10.19 2.44 19.87
N VAL A 11 -10.75 3.00 18.81
CA VAL A 11 -11.56 2.24 17.86
C VAL A 11 -10.71 1.91 16.64
N LEU A 12 -10.46 0.62 16.42
CA LEU A 12 -9.82 0.11 15.21
C LEU A 12 -10.89 -0.14 14.15
N VAL A 13 -10.80 0.57 13.02
CA VAL A 13 -11.61 0.30 11.83
C VAL A 13 -10.82 -0.63 10.93
N ASP A 14 -11.26 -1.89 10.89
CA ASP A 14 -10.53 -2.97 10.24
C ASP A 14 -11.10 -3.31 8.85
N ALA A 15 -10.19 -3.49 7.91
CA ALA A 15 -10.43 -4.01 6.56
C ALA A 15 -9.12 -4.61 6.01
N PRO A 16 -9.14 -5.36 4.89
CA PRO A 16 -7.92 -5.88 4.27
C PRO A 16 -6.90 -4.80 3.93
N GLY A 17 -5.64 -5.08 4.18
CA GLY A 17 -4.49 -4.18 4.02
C GLY A 17 -3.81 -3.88 5.36
N GLY A 18 -2.62 -3.27 5.30
CA GLY A 18 -1.81 -2.98 6.48
C GLY A 18 -1.14 -4.23 7.09
N PRO A 19 -0.68 -4.15 8.35
CA PRO A 19 0.01 -5.24 9.04
C PRO A 19 -0.87 -6.50 9.20
N GLN A 20 -0.25 -7.64 9.46
CA GLN A 20 -0.96 -8.89 9.75
C GLN A 20 -1.75 -8.76 11.08
N VAL A 21 -2.84 -9.53 11.22
CA VAL A 21 -3.69 -9.45 12.42
C VAL A 21 -2.91 -9.68 13.71
N ALA A 22 -1.98 -10.64 13.72
CA ALA A 22 -1.14 -10.91 14.87
C ALA A 22 -0.24 -9.70 15.23
N ASP A 23 0.30 -9.02 14.22
CA ASP A 23 1.12 -7.83 14.41
C ASP A 23 0.27 -6.66 14.94
N ILE A 24 -0.94 -6.46 14.39
CA ILE A 24 -1.88 -5.45 14.91
C ILE A 24 -2.18 -5.70 16.40
N VAL A 25 -2.49 -6.94 16.76
CA VAL A 25 -2.78 -7.32 18.14
C VAL A 25 -1.57 -7.03 19.04
N ASN A 26 -0.37 -7.42 18.63
CA ASN A 26 0.85 -7.19 19.39
C ASN A 26 1.17 -5.69 19.52
N SER A 27 1.03 -4.91 18.44
CA SER A 27 1.31 -3.47 18.44
C SER A 27 0.37 -2.68 19.33
N LEU A 28 -0.91 -3.08 19.42
CA LEU A 28 -1.92 -2.40 20.23
C LEU A 28 -2.01 -2.90 21.67
N ALA A 29 -1.37 -4.03 22.00
CA ALA A 29 -1.41 -4.61 23.33
C ALA A 29 -0.91 -3.62 24.40
N GLY A 30 -1.75 -3.41 25.43
CA GLY A 30 -1.43 -2.55 26.57
C GLY A 30 -1.40 -1.03 26.28
N LEU A 31 -1.70 -0.60 25.04
CA LEU A 31 -1.72 0.81 24.67
C LEU A 31 -3.03 1.49 25.07
N ALA A 32 -4.15 0.85 24.77
CA ALA A 32 -5.49 1.33 25.07
C ALA A 32 -6.45 0.13 25.14
N THR A 33 -7.65 0.34 25.68
CA THR A 33 -8.72 -0.63 25.43
C THR A 33 -9.24 -0.41 24.03
N CYS A 34 -9.57 -1.50 23.32
CA CYS A 34 -9.99 -1.41 21.94
C CYS A 34 -11.43 -1.86 21.74
N THR A 35 -12.11 -1.24 20.79
CA THR A 35 -13.28 -1.78 20.07
C THR A 35 -12.89 -1.89 18.60
N VAL A 36 -13.30 -2.95 17.95
CA VAL A 36 -13.01 -3.18 16.53
C VAL A 36 -14.30 -3.07 15.73
N VAL A 37 -14.27 -2.28 14.65
CA VAL A 37 -15.34 -2.24 13.62
C VAL A 37 -14.73 -2.87 12.37
N SER A 38 -15.14 -4.11 12.05
CA SER A 38 -14.53 -4.90 10.96
C SER A 38 -15.47 -4.97 9.75
N LEU A 39 -14.95 -4.53 8.60
CA LEU A 39 -15.63 -4.66 7.32
C LEU A 39 -15.59 -6.11 6.84
N ARG A 40 -16.77 -6.66 6.46
CA ARG A 40 -16.83 -8.00 5.86
C ARG A 40 -16.11 -8.00 4.51
N TRP A 41 -15.17 -8.95 4.37
CA TRP A 41 -14.35 -9.05 3.17
C TRP A 41 -13.92 -10.50 2.93
N GLY A 42 -13.74 -10.87 1.64
CA GLY A 42 -13.28 -12.20 1.26
C GLY A 42 -14.31 -13.31 1.52
N SER A 43 -13.85 -14.54 1.61
CA SER A 43 -14.74 -15.66 1.94
C SER A 43 -15.19 -15.60 3.41
N PRO A 44 -16.36 -16.17 3.74
CA PRO A 44 -16.84 -16.22 5.13
C PRO A 44 -15.82 -16.83 6.10
N ALA A 45 -15.06 -17.83 5.65
CA ALA A 45 -14.05 -18.48 6.49
C ALA A 45 -12.81 -17.60 6.73
N GLU A 46 -12.37 -16.83 5.73
CA GLU A 46 -11.26 -15.89 5.88
C GLU A 46 -11.64 -14.75 6.80
N HIS A 47 -12.83 -14.17 6.60
CA HIS A 47 -13.34 -13.12 7.48
C HIS A 47 -13.50 -13.60 8.92
N ALA A 48 -14.06 -14.80 9.13
CA ALA A 48 -14.20 -15.36 10.47
C ALA A 48 -12.87 -15.54 11.19
N ARG A 49 -11.83 -16.05 10.51
CA ARG A 49 -10.46 -16.16 11.08
C ARG A 49 -9.89 -14.80 11.44
N ARG A 50 -10.09 -13.79 10.59
CA ARG A 50 -9.63 -12.42 10.87
C ARG A 50 -10.31 -11.84 12.12
N VAL A 51 -11.64 -11.91 12.18
CA VAL A 51 -12.42 -11.45 13.33
C VAL A 51 -12.02 -12.16 14.61
N ASP A 52 -11.81 -13.48 14.55
CA ASP A 52 -11.42 -14.27 15.71
C ASP A 52 -10.05 -13.81 16.26
N GLY A 53 -9.08 -13.55 15.40
CA GLY A 53 -7.79 -12.98 15.81
C GLY A 53 -7.94 -11.58 16.45
N LEU A 54 -8.78 -10.71 15.88
CA LEU A 54 -8.99 -9.34 16.37
C LEU A 54 -9.74 -9.28 17.71
N ARG A 55 -10.49 -10.33 18.10
CA ARG A 55 -11.14 -10.40 19.42
C ARG A 55 -10.18 -10.35 20.59
N ALA A 56 -8.90 -10.63 20.37
CA ALA A 56 -7.86 -10.43 21.39
C ALA A 56 -7.70 -8.97 21.81
N LEU A 57 -8.13 -8.01 20.97
CA LEU A 57 -8.11 -6.58 21.28
C LEU A 57 -9.34 -6.13 22.07
N GLY A 58 -10.51 -6.74 21.85
CA GLY A 58 -11.78 -6.36 22.48
C GLY A 58 -13.01 -6.76 21.65
N PRO A 59 -14.17 -6.14 21.91
CA PRO A 59 -15.40 -6.36 21.15
C PRO A 59 -15.21 -6.07 19.67
N VAL A 60 -15.83 -6.88 18.80
CA VAL A 60 -15.77 -6.74 17.34
C VAL A 60 -17.20 -6.60 16.80
N ASP A 61 -17.50 -5.45 16.20
CA ASP A 61 -18.70 -5.17 15.45
C ASP A 61 -18.42 -5.38 13.95
N ILE A 62 -19.32 -6.10 13.25
CA ILE A 62 -19.15 -6.40 11.83
C ILE A 62 -20.06 -5.50 11.02
N ILE A 63 -19.51 -4.87 9.99
CA ILE A 63 -20.23 -4.07 9.00
C ILE A 63 -20.09 -4.68 7.60
N GLU A 64 -21.10 -4.46 6.76
CA GLU A 64 -21.15 -5.04 5.40
C GLU A 64 -20.58 -4.07 4.34
N ARG A 65 -20.58 -2.77 4.62
CA ARG A 65 -20.11 -1.73 3.69
C ARG A 65 -19.32 -0.66 4.42
N ALA A 66 -18.34 -0.09 3.75
CA ALA A 66 -17.46 0.94 4.31
C ALA A 66 -18.20 2.23 4.73
N ASP A 67 -19.31 2.57 4.08
CA ASP A 67 -20.14 3.74 4.45
C ASP A 67 -20.82 3.60 5.83
N GLN A 68 -20.96 2.37 6.34
CA GLN A 68 -21.49 2.09 7.68
C GLN A 68 -20.51 2.40 8.83
N VAL A 69 -19.23 2.67 8.52
CA VAL A 69 -18.21 2.99 9.52
C VAL A 69 -18.64 4.16 10.40
N VAL A 70 -19.17 5.22 9.80
CA VAL A 70 -19.55 6.44 10.55
C VAL A 70 -20.63 6.13 11.58
N ASP A 71 -21.70 5.44 11.16
CA ASP A 71 -22.82 5.08 12.04
C ASP A 71 -22.35 4.11 13.15
N ALA A 72 -21.48 3.16 12.83
CA ALA A 72 -20.92 2.21 13.80
C ALA A 72 -20.10 2.94 14.87
N LEU A 73 -19.22 3.88 14.50
CA LEU A 73 -18.43 4.63 15.45
C LEU A 73 -19.30 5.55 16.31
N LEU A 74 -20.30 6.19 15.74
CA LEU A 74 -21.26 7.01 16.51
C LEU A 74 -22.06 6.16 17.52
N ALA A 75 -22.43 4.93 17.14
CA ALA A 75 -23.08 3.98 18.04
C ALA A 75 -22.15 3.56 19.19
N VAL A 76 -20.88 3.27 18.92
CA VAL A 76 -19.86 2.99 19.96
C VAL A 76 -19.75 4.18 20.92
N ALA A 77 -19.67 5.40 20.41
CA ALA A 77 -19.58 6.63 21.23
C ALA A 77 -20.83 6.83 22.09
N ALA A 78 -22.03 6.52 21.54
CA ALA A 78 -23.30 6.61 22.28
C ALA A 78 -23.45 5.52 23.38
N GLY A 79 -22.67 4.45 23.31
CA GLY A 79 -22.65 3.35 24.29
C GLY A 79 -22.09 3.71 25.67
N GLY A 80 -21.77 4.99 25.91
CA GLY A 80 -21.38 5.55 27.21
C GLY A 80 -19.90 5.52 27.53
N ARG A 81 -19.05 5.02 26.63
CA ARG A 81 -17.60 5.11 26.75
C ARG A 81 -17.05 6.07 25.68
N PRO A 82 -16.41 7.17 26.09
CA PRO A 82 -15.76 8.08 25.14
C PRO A 82 -14.74 7.35 24.26
N ILE A 83 -14.66 7.76 23.00
CA ILE A 83 -13.61 7.33 22.07
C ILE A 83 -12.51 8.38 22.14
N ASP A 84 -11.26 7.95 22.38
CA ASP A 84 -10.08 8.82 22.45
C ASP A 84 -9.26 8.81 21.15
N GLY A 85 -9.48 7.81 20.28
CA GLY A 85 -8.81 7.74 18.98
C GLY A 85 -9.51 6.80 18.01
N VAL A 86 -9.34 7.07 16.71
CA VAL A 86 -9.79 6.22 15.60
C VAL A 86 -8.59 5.85 14.75
N LEU A 87 -8.39 4.56 14.53
CA LEU A 87 -7.27 4.00 13.78
C LEU A 87 -7.77 3.17 12.59
N ALA A 88 -7.20 3.38 11.42
CA ALA A 88 -7.42 2.54 10.25
C ALA A 88 -6.07 2.29 9.55
N PHE A 89 -5.77 1.02 9.27
CA PHE A 89 -4.58 0.65 8.48
C PHE A 89 -4.90 0.45 6.99
N SER A 90 -6.18 0.30 6.65
CA SER A 90 -6.64 0.05 5.28
C SER A 90 -7.20 1.30 4.62
N GLU A 91 -6.82 1.54 3.37
CA GLU A 91 -7.39 2.62 2.57
C GLU A 91 -8.88 2.44 2.27
N ILE A 92 -9.39 1.21 2.28
CA ILE A 92 -10.80 0.90 1.98
C ILE A 92 -11.73 1.66 2.93
N VAL A 93 -11.35 1.76 4.21
CA VAL A 93 -12.16 2.36 5.27
C VAL A 93 -11.62 3.72 5.76
N SER A 94 -10.43 4.13 5.32
CA SER A 94 -9.72 5.32 5.84
C SER A 94 -10.53 6.61 5.71
N TYR A 95 -11.24 6.82 4.60
CA TYR A 95 -12.06 8.01 4.39
C TYR A 95 -13.23 8.07 5.39
N HIS A 96 -13.96 6.98 5.57
CA HIS A 96 -15.08 6.94 6.49
C HIS A 96 -14.63 7.02 7.95
N ALA A 97 -13.46 6.43 8.27
CA ALA A 97 -12.81 6.58 9.58
C ALA A 97 -12.45 8.06 9.85
N ALA A 98 -11.91 8.77 8.85
CA ALA A 98 -11.61 10.21 8.97
C ALA A 98 -12.88 11.07 9.14
N VAL A 99 -13.97 10.74 8.43
CA VAL A 99 -15.27 11.42 8.61
C VAL A 99 -15.78 11.24 10.04
N ALA A 100 -15.75 10.00 10.56
CA ALA A 100 -16.17 9.72 11.94
C ALA A 100 -15.27 10.40 12.96
N ALA A 101 -13.94 10.36 12.80
CA ALA A 101 -13.00 11.05 13.67
C ALA A 101 -13.26 12.57 13.71
N ALA A 102 -13.50 13.19 12.54
CA ALA A 102 -13.85 14.62 12.44
C ALA A 102 -15.16 14.94 13.17
N ALA A 103 -16.20 14.11 13.05
CA ALA A 103 -17.48 14.27 13.74
C ALA A 103 -17.32 14.18 15.26
N LEU A 104 -16.40 13.32 15.72
CA LEU A 104 -16.06 13.11 17.13
C LEU A 104 -14.99 14.09 17.66
N ARG A 105 -14.43 14.95 16.79
CA ARG A 105 -13.34 15.90 17.10
C ARG A 105 -12.07 15.21 17.62
N LEU A 106 -11.75 14.06 17.02
CA LEU A 106 -10.57 13.27 17.34
C LEU A 106 -9.39 13.60 16.41
N PRO A 107 -8.14 13.37 16.82
CA PRO A 107 -6.97 13.53 15.99
C PRO A 107 -7.03 12.62 14.75
N ALA A 108 -6.98 13.21 13.56
CA ALA A 108 -6.94 12.49 12.29
C ALA A 108 -6.65 13.47 11.14
N ASN A 109 -6.35 12.95 9.97
CA ASN A 109 -6.43 13.73 8.73
C ASN A 109 -7.86 14.24 8.52
N SER A 110 -8.00 15.43 7.95
CA SER A 110 -9.32 15.87 7.48
C SER A 110 -9.88 14.89 6.42
N PRO A 111 -11.22 14.74 6.31
CA PRO A 111 -11.81 13.95 5.23
C PRO A 111 -11.32 14.38 3.84
N GLN A 112 -11.08 15.69 3.64
CA GLN A 112 -10.57 16.23 2.39
C GLN A 112 -9.14 15.80 2.11
N ALA A 113 -8.24 15.82 3.10
CA ALA A 113 -6.89 15.30 2.96
C ALA A 113 -6.91 13.79 2.68
N THR A 114 -7.74 13.04 3.42
CA THR A 114 -7.84 11.58 3.25
C THR A 114 -8.34 11.19 1.86
N ILE A 115 -9.31 11.91 1.29
CA ILE A 115 -9.77 11.61 -0.07
C ILE A 115 -8.70 11.94 -1.12
N ARG A 116 -7.90 13.01 -0.93
CA ARG A 116 -6.75 13.33 -1.79
C ARG A 116 -5.67 12.24 -1.73
N LEU A 117 -5.42 11.67 -0.56
CA LEU A 117 -4.48 10.55 -0.39
C LEU A 117 -4.95 9.24 -1.03
N ARG A 118 -6.25 9.10 -1.33
CA ARG A 118 -6.84 7.91 -1.97
C ARG A 118 -7.06 8.05 -3.47
N ARG A 119 -7.27 9.27 -3.96
CA ARG A 119 -7.67 9.54 -5.34
C ARG A 119 -6.54 10.15 -6.14
N LYS A 120 -6.04 9.40 -7.12
CA LYS A 120 -4.92 9.81 -7.97
C LYS A 120 -5.20 11.09 -8.76
N ASP A 121 -6.43 11.27 -9.23
CA ASP A 121 -6.86 12.50 -9.92
C ASP A 121 -6.76 13.74 -9.01
N LEU A 122 -7.23 13.65 -7.77
CA LEU A 122 -7.13 14.72 -6.78
C LEU A 122 -5.69 14.95 -6.30
N GLN A 123 -4.90 13.87 -6.20
CA GLN A 123 -3.46 14.00 -5.93
C GLN A 123 -2.77 14.81 -7.01
N ARG A 124 -2.95 14.45 -8.27
CA ARG A 124 -2.32 15.15 -9.40
C ARG A 124 -2.69 16.62 -9.43
N GLN A 125 -3.97 16.93 -9.25
CA GLN A 125 -4.45 18.32 -9.19
C GLN A 125 -3.78 19.11 -8.05
N ALA A 126 -3.71 18.52 -6.85
CA ALA A 126 -3.12 19.20 -5.70
C ALA A 126 -1.59 19.38 -5.85
N LEU A 127 -0.89 18.35 -6.33
CA LEU A 127 0.57 18.38 -6.53
C LEU A 127 0.95 19.39 -7.62
N SER A 128 0.27 19.36 -8.77
CA SER A 128 0.49 20.30 -9.87
C SER A 128 0.22 21.74 -9.44
N ALA A 129 -0.90 22.00 -8.75
CA ALA A 129 -1.23 23.33 -8.25
C ALA A 129 -0.20 23.88 -7.24
N ALA A 130 0.50 23.01 -6.51
CA ALA A 130 1.54 23.37 -5.55
C ALA A 130 2.96 23.38 -6.17
N GLY A 131 3.11 23.11 -7.46
CA GLY A 131 4.42 23.02 -8.13
C GLY A 131 5.29 21.89 -7.61
N VAL A 132 4.69 20.80 -7.11
CA VAL A 132 5.40 19.58 -6.72
C VAL A 132 5.62 18.73 -7.97
N PRO A 133 6.85 18.23 -8.21
CA PRO A 133 7.14 17.39 -9.37
C PRO A 133 6.23 16.16 -9.44
N CYS A 134 5.41 16.08 -10.47
CA CYS A 134 4.53 14.96 -10.82
C CYS A 134 4.40 14.89 -12.34
N PRO A 135 4.01 13.74 -12.94
CA PRO A 135 3.88 13.64 -14.38
C PRO A 135 2.80 14.57 -14.92
N GLU A 136 2.93 14.98 -16.18
CA GLU A 136 1.82 15.59 -16.93
C GLU A 136 0.65 14.60 -17.00
N PHE A 137 -0.56 15.06 -16.80
CA PHE A 137 -1.72 14.19 -16.65
C PHE A 137 -3.01 14.76 -17.23
N ALA A 138 -3.95 13.89 -17.50
CA ALA A 138 -5.34 14.22 -17.77
C ALA A 138 -6.27 13.32 -16.94
N VAL A 139 -7.38 13.89 -16.47
CA VAL A 139 -8.47 13.12 -15.87
C VAL A 139 -9.46 12.77 -16.97
N VAL A 140 -9.92 11.51 -17.00
CA VAL A 140 -10.74 10.98 -18.10
C VAL A 140 -11.89 10.15 -17.53
N THR A 141 -13.10 10.47 -17.95
CA THR A 141 -14.33 9.75 -17.56
C THR A 141 -15.09 9.18 -18.75
N ASP A 142 -14.81 9.69 -19.96
CA ASP A 142 -15.44 9.28 -21.22
C ASP A 142 -14.45 9.32 -22.41
N GLU A 143 -14.96 8.99 -23.60
CA GLU A 143 -14.16 8.91 -24.83
C GLU A 143 -13.76 10.29 -25.37
N ASP A 144 -14.56 11.32 -25.18
CA ASP A 144 -14.27 12.69 -25.65
C ASP A 144 -13.09 13.28 -24.83
N GLU A 145 -13.11 13.11 -23.52
CA GLU A 145 -12.00 13.49 -22.63
C GLU A 145 -10.72 12.67 -22.93
N LEU A 146 -10.89 11.38 -23.29
CA LEU A 146 -9.77 10.55 -23.71
C LEU A 146 -9.10 11.02 -25.00
N GLU A 147 -9.89 11.41 -26.00
CA GLU A 147 -9.37 11.97 -27.26
C GLU A 147 -8.63 13.30 -27.00
N ALA A 148 -9.20 14.17 -26.18
CA ALA A 148 -8.56 15.42 -25.76
C ALA A 148 -7.22 15.14 -25.04
N ALA A 149 -7.19 14.18 -24.11
CA ALA A 149 -5.97 13.76 -23.41
C ALA A 149 -4.91 13.22 -24.38
N SER A 150 -5.31 12.36 -25.33
CA SER A 150 -4.41 11.76 -26.33
C SER A 150 -3.77 12.77 -27.30
N SER A 151 -4.42 13.93 -27.46
CA SER A 151 -3.91 15.03 -28.29
C SER A 151 -2.96 15.97 -27.55
N ARG A 152 -2.98 15.97 -26.21
CA ARG A 152 -2.23 16.87 -25.34
C ARG A 152 -0.98 16.23 -24.74
N LEU A 153 -1.08 14.95 -24.36
CA LEU A 153 0.00 14.25 -23.65
C LEU A 153 0.98 13.59 -24.64
N ALA A 154 2.26 13.59 -24.26
CA ALA A 154 3.30 12.91 -25.03
C ALA A 154 3.29 11.39 -24.74
N PHE A 155 3.21 10.59 -25.80
CA PHE A 155 3.30 9.13 -25.67
C PHE A 155 4.76 8.66 -25.47
N PRO A 156 5.00 7.57 -24.75
CA PRO A 156 4.01 6.66 -24.15
C PRO A 156 3.34 7.26 -22.89
N VAL A 157 2.09 6.80 -22.62
CA VAL A 157 1.32 7.18 -21.45
C VAL A 157 0.92 5.97 -20.61
N VAL A 158 0.55 6.21 -19.35
CA VAL A 158 -0.03 5.21 -18.45
C VAL A 158 -1.48 5.59 -18.16
N LEU A 159 -2.40 4.69 -18.42
CA LEU A 159 -3.79 4.77 -17.96
C LEU A 159 -3.90 4.02 -16.63
N LYS A 160 -4.51 4.67 -15.62
CA LYS A 160 -4.79 4.05 -14.32
C LYS A 160 -6.10 4.58 -13.72
N PRO A 161 -6.85 3.76 -12.96
CA PRO A 161 -8.04 4.23 -12.28
C PRO A 161 -7.66 5.25 -11.19
N ALA A 162 -8.51 6.23 -10.96
CA ALA A 162 -8.34 7.22 -9.89
C ALA A 162 -8.30 6.56 -8.50
N ILE A 163 -9.06 5.49 -8.31
CA ILE A 163 -9.02 4.65 -7.11
C ILE A 163 -8.65 3.24 -7.55
N GLY A 164 -7.59 2.67 -6.99
CA GLY A 164 -7.15 1.30 -7.28
C GLY A 164 -5.96 0.90 -6.42
N VAL A 165 -5.81 -0.39 -6.18
CA VAL A 165 -4.74 -0.98 -5.37
C VAL A 165 -4.07 -2.11 -6.15
N GLY A 166 -2.75 -2.28 -6.00
CA GLY A 166 -2.01 -3.40 -6.57
C GLY A 166 -1.96 -3.42 -8.10
N SER A 167 -1.82 -2.26 -8.72
CA SER A 167 -1.72 -2.09 -10.19
C SER A 167 -2.96 -2.54 -10.97
N LEU A 168 -4.14 -2.60 -10.34
CA LEU A 168 -5.39 -2.92 -11.01
C LEU A 168 -5.66 -1.97 -12.17
N CYS A 169 -5.92 -2.51 -13.37
CA CYS A 169 -6.20 -1.75 -14.59
C CYS A 169 -5.11 -0.73 -15.00
N VAL A 170 -3.90 -0.84 -14.48
CA VAL A 170 -2.77 0.01 -14.92
C VAL A 170 -2.26 -0.52 -16.25
N THR A 171 -2.27 0.32 -17.28
CA THR A 171 -1.86 -0.07 -18.63
C THR A 171 -1.02 1.03 -19.27
N ARG A 172 0.15 0.65 -19.78
CA ARG A 172 0.98 1.51 -20.62
C ARG A 172 0.46 1.42 -22.07
N ALA A 173 0.37 2.57 -22.73
CA ALA A 173 -0.03 2.71 -24.12
C ALA A 173 1.05 3.49 -24.88
N GLU A 174 1.48 2.96 -26.02
CA GLU A 174 2.51 3.56 -26.86
C GLU A 174 1.94 4.59 -27.84
N ASP A 175 0.63 4.52 -28.09
CA ASP A 175 -0.10 5.40 -29.01
C ASP A 175 -1.58 5.55 -28.62
N ARG A 176 -2.30 6.42 -29.34
CA ARG A 176 -3.72 6.69 -29.10
C ARG A 176 -4.63 5.47 -29.27
N TYR A 177 -4.28 4.52 -30.15
CA TYR A 177 -5.11 3.36 -30.42
C TYR A 177 -5.02 2.38 -29.25
N GLN A 178 -3.80 2.12 -28.76
CA GLN A 178 -3.59 1.31 -27.58
C GLN A 178 -4.22 1.96 -26.32
N LEU A 179 -4.19 3.30 -26.22
CA LEU A 179 -4.85 4.02 -25.13
C LEU A 179 -6.37 3.83 -25.18
N ALA A 180 -6.99 3.94 -26.35
CA ALA A 180 -8.43 3.72 -26.51
C ALA A 180 -8.85 2.27 -26.17
N GLU A 181 -8.09 1.29 -26.61
CA GLU A 181 -8.32 -0.13 -26.26
C GLU A 181 -8.16 -0.37 -24.74
N ALA A 182 -7.13 0.22 -24.13
CA ALA A 182 -6.88 0.13 -22.70
C ALA A 182 -8.02 0.73 -21.90
N PHE A 183 -8.51 1.92 -22.28
CA PHE A 183 -9.63 2.60 -21.65
C PHE A 183 -10.93 1.78 -21.74
N ALA A 184 -11.27 1.28 -22.95
CA ALA A 184 -12.46 0.47 -23.13
C ALA A 184 -12.42 -0.83 -22.31
N ARG A 185 -11.25 -1.48 -22.21
CA ARG A 185 -11.05 -2.68 -21.39
C ARG A 185 -11.11 -2.37 -19.91
N ALA A 186 -10.37 -1.36 -19.45
CA ALA A 186 -10.32 -0.95 -18.06
C ALA A 186 -11.69 -0.47 -17.54
N SER A 187 -12.47 0.25 -18.37
CA SER A 187 -13.81 0.71 -18.02
C SER A 187 -14.81 -0.43 -17.80
N ARG A 188 -14.68 -1.52 -18.56
CA ARG A 188 -15.49 -2.73 -18.32
C ARG A 188 -15.04 -3.45 -17.05
N GLN A 189 -13.74 -3.74 -16.94
CA GLN A 189 -13.17 -4.46 -15.80
C GLN A 189 -13.39 -3.72 -14.48
N TYR A 190 -13.28 -2.38 -14.48
CA TYR A 190 -13.49 -1.55 -13.30
C TYR A 190 -14.93 -1.61 -12.81
N ARG A 191 -15.92 -1.56 -13.72
CA ARG A 191 -17.35 -1.66 -13.34
C ARG A 191 -17.71 -3.02 -12.74
N ASP A 192 -17.02 -4.07 -13.16
CA ASP A 192 -17.28 -5.45 -12.71
C ASP A 192 -16.50 -5.81 -11.43
N ASP A 193 -15.59 -4.92 -10.95
CA ASP A 193 -14.77 -5.18 -9.78
C ASP A 193 -15.53 -4.84 -8.48
N PRO A 194 -15.75 -5.82 -7.58
CA PRO A 194 -16.49 -5.61 -6.33
C PRO A 194 -15.82 -4.59 -5.39
N ARG A 195 -14.53 -4.31 -5.56
CA ARG A 195 -13.79 -3.34 -4.76
C ARG A 195 -14.17 -1.89 -5.05
N VAL A 196 -14.78 -1.63 -6.20
CA VAL A 196 -15.19 -0.27 -6.64
C VAL A 196 -16.59 0.11 -6.21
N ASN A 197 -17.38 -0.84 -5.74
CA ASN A 197 -18.72 -0.64 -5.19
C ASN A 197 -19.65 0.23 -6.07
N GLY A 198 -19.64 -0.02 -7.38
CA GLY A 198 -20.53 0.65 -8.35
C GLY A 198 -20.20 2.13 -8.63
N ALA A 199 -19.07 2.63 -8.18
CA ALA A 199 -18.64 3.99 -8.53
C ALA A 199 -18.40 4.12 -10.03
N SER A 200 -18.75 5.29 -10.60
CA SER A 200 -18.43 5.61 -11.99
C SER A 200 -16.91 5.61 -12.18
N PRO A 201 -16.40 4.96 -13.23
CA PRO A 201 -14.98 4.90 -13.49
C PRO A 201 -14.42 6.31 -13.78
N VAL A 202 -13.42 6.71 -13.01
CA VAL A 202 -12.60 7.88 -13.29
C VAL A 202 -11.19 7.37 -13.48
N PHE A 203 -10.55 7.76 -14.57
CA PHE A 203 -9.18 7.38 -14.88
C PHE A 203 -8.26 8.59 -14.91
N VAL A 204 -6.98 8.36 -14.69
CA VAL A 204 -5.91 9.31 -14.93
C VAL A 204 -5.03 8.75 -16.03
N VAL A 205 -4.78 9.55 -17.05
CA VAL A 205 -3.79 9.30 -18.11
C VAL A 205 -2.59 10.16 -17.79
N GLU A 206 -1.41 9.56 -17.70
CA GLU A 206 -0.18 10.24 -17.31
C GLU A 206 0.95 9.93 -18.30
N GLU A 207 1.80 10.90 -18.58
CA GLU A 207 3.05 10.64 -19.30
C GLU A 207 3.94 9.68 -18.51
N VAL A 208 4.63 8.79 -19.22
CA VAL A 208 5.55 7.86 -18.56
C VAL A 208 6.75 8.63 -18.03
N ILE A 209 6.98 8.55 -16.72
CA ILE A 209 8.16 9.13 -16.09
C ILE A 209 9.39 8.30 -16.49
N GLN A 210 10.35 8.94 -17.14
CA GLN A 210 11.62 8.29 -17.48
C GLN A 210 12.51 8.24 -16.23
N GLY A 211 12.74 7.03 -15.73
CA GLY A 211 13.60 6.80 -14.56
C GLY A 211 15.08 6.89 -14.90
N ASP A 212 15.87 7.38 -13.96
CA ASP A 212 17.32 7.38 -13.95
C ASP A 212 17.82 6.69 -12.68
N ASN A 213 18.86 5.85 -12.80
CA ASN A 213 19.35 5.11 -11.65
C ASN A 213 20.37 5.95 -10.87
N TRP A 214 20.04 6.30 -9.65
CA TRP A 214 20.90 7.07 -8.75
C TRP A 214 21.79 6.19 -7.86
N HIS A 215 21.56 4.88 -7.85
CA HIS A 215 22.34 3.95 -7.06
C HIS A 215 23.68 3.63 -7.70
N ALA A 216 24.67 3.34 -6.88
CA ALA A 216 25.96 2.83 -7.35
C ALA A 216 25.83 1.41 -7.94
N ASP A 217 24.85 0.66 -7.51
CA ASP A 217 24.53 -0.69 -8.02
C ASP A 217 23.44 -0.63 -9.09
N GLU A 218 23.80 -1.01 -10.32
CA GLU A 218 22.89 -1.01 -11.46
C GLU A 218 21.73 -2.02 -11.33
N ARG A 219 21.81 -2.97 -10.38
CA ARG A 219 20.75 -3.93 -10.10
C ARG A 219 19.61 -3.31 -9.29
N MET A 220 19.79 -2.16 -8.67
CA MET A 220 18.73 -1.41 -8.03
C MET A 220 17.82 -0.74 -9.06
N GLY A 221 16.55 -0.55 -8.69
CA GLY A 221 15.57 0.13 -9.54
C GLY A 221 15.71 1.66 -9.50
N THR A 222 14.93 2.29 -10.37
CA THR A 222 14.86 3.76 -10.48
C THR A 222 13.75 4.36 -9.60
N ARG A 223 13.16 3.57 -8.71
CA ARG A 223 12.08 3.98 -7.82
C ARG A 223 12.50 3.85 -6.37
N VAL A 224 11.94 4.73 -5.55
CA VAL A 224 12.05 4.67 -4.10
C VAL A 224 10.70 4.92 -3.46
N SER A 225 10.56 4.60 -2.19
CA SER A 225 9.47 5.12 -1.37
C SER A 225 9.99 5.80 -0.11
N VAL A 226 9.18 6.72 0.42
CA VAL A 226 9.42 7.37 1.70
C VAL A 226 8.32 6.97 2.66
N GLU A 227 8.73 6.41 3.78
CA GLU A 227 7.85 6.03 4.86
C GLU A 227 7.80 7.14 5.89
N SER A 228 6.61 7.66 6.18
CA SER A 228 6.48 8.78 7.12
C SER A 228 5.35 8.57 8.11
N LEU A 229 5.51 9.17 9.28
CA LEU A 229 4.45 9.39 10.26
C LEU A 229 4.24 10.89 10.44
N LEU A 230 2.99 11.30 10.60
CA LEU A 230 2.62 12.68 10.83
C LEU A 230 1.87 12.78 12.15
N ASP A 231 2.25 13.74 12.97
CA ASP A 231 1.56 14.07 14.21
C ASP A 231 1.33 15.58 14.32
N ALA A 232 0.08 15.99 14.42
CA ALA A 232 -0.31 17.39 14.56
C ALA A 232 0.48 18.35 13.65
N ASP A 233 0.52 18.05 12.35
CA ASP A 233 1.18 18.79 11.27
C ASP A 233 2.71 18.65 11.18
N GLU A 234 3.36 17.94 12.11
CA GLU A 234 4.78 17.62 11.99
C GLU A 234 4.97 16.35 11.14
N ILE A 235 5.92 16.39 10.21
CA ILE A 235 6.21 15.31 9.29
C ILE A 235 7.52 14.65 9.71
N HIS A 236 7.43 13.39 10.11
CA HIS A 236 8.57 12.56 10.50
C HIS A 236 8.85 11.53 9.42
N HIS A 237 9.88 11.74 8.63
CA HIS A 237 10.34 10.73 7.67
C HIS A 237 11.12 9.65 8.40
N LEU A 238 10.64 8.41 8.34
CA LEU A 238 11.21 7.26 9.04
C LEU A 238 12.32 6.61 8.23
N ALA A 239 12.09 6.46 6.91
CA ALA A 239 13.04 5.83 6.01
C ALA A 239 12.79 6.25 4.56
N VAL A 240 13.84 6.20 3.76
CA VAL A 240 13.78 6.00 2.31
C VAL A 240 14.01 4.52 2.06
N THR A 241 13.15 3.92 1.24
CA THR A 241 13.18 2.50 0.87
C THR A 241 13.54 2.38 -0.60
N ASP A 242 14.58 1.63 -0.91
CA ASP A 242 14.98 1.35 -2.29
C ASP A 242 14.11 0.24 -2.86
N LYS A 243 13.81 0.32 -4.16
CA LYS A 243 12.99 -0.69 -4.85
C LYS A 243 13.80 -1.41 -5.91
N LEU A 244 13.57 -2.72 -6.03
CA LEU A 244 14.11 -3.50 -7.14
C LEU A 244 13.43 -3.12 -8.47
N PRO A 245 14.08 -3.38 -9.62
CA PRO A 245 13.46 -3.21 -10.92
C PRO A 245 12.13 -3.97 -11.02
N LEU A 246 11.16 -3.37 -11.69
CA LEU A 246 9.86 -4.01 -11.90
C LEU A 246 9.98 -5.22 -12.84
N ALA A 247 9.30 -6.30 -12.50
CA ALA A 247 8.99 -7.33 -13.47
C ALA A 247 7.85 -6.84 -14.42
N PRO A 248 7.92 -7.16 -15.74
CA PRO A 248 6.87 -6.75 -16.67
C PRO A 248 5.47 -7.25 -16.27
N PRO A 249 4.39 -6.46 -16.49
CA PRO A 249 4.39 -5.09 -17.03
C PRO A 249 4.66 -3.98 -15.98
N PHE A 250 4.39 -4.14 -14.68
CA PHE A 250 4.61 -3.19 -13.57
C PHE A 250 4.52 -3.91 -12.23
N ARG A 251 5.07 -5.13 -12.14
CA ARG A 251 4.97 -5.94 -10.92
C ARG A 251 6.16 -5.71 -10.02
N GLU A 252 5.92 -5.36 -8.79
CA GLU A 252 6.95 -5.19 -7.77
C GLU A 252 7.64 -6.53 -7.46
N VAL A 253 8.95 -6.46 -7.27
CA VAL A 253 9.81 -7.63 -7.00
C VAL A 253 10.35 -7.57 -5.59
N GLY A 254 10.60 -6.38 -5.06
CA GLY A 254 11.09 -6.23 -3.70
C GLY A 254 11.54 -4.82 -3.33
N ASP A 255 11.68 -4.65 -2.04
CA ASP A 255 12.02 -3.43 -1.34
C ASP A 255 13.20 -3.68 -0.39
N VAL A 256 14.10 -2.71 -0.24
CA VAL A 256 15.26 -2.76 0.67
C VAL A 256 15.29 -1.50 1.53
N MET A 257 15.43 -1.66 2.84
CA MET A 257 15.44 -0.56 3.81
C MET A 257 16.58 -0.74 4.83
N PRO A 258 17.30 0.31 5.22
CA PRO A 258 17.23 1.68 4.69
C PRO A 258 17.86 1.80 3.30
N SER A 259 17.58 2.92 2.61
CA SER A 259 18.14 3.21 1.30
C SER A 259 19.67 3.33 1.31
N GLY A 260 20.32 2.73 0.31
CA GLY A 260 21.75 2.85 0.04
C GLY A 260 22.14 4.14 -0.69
N LEU A 261 21.20 5.01 -1.02
CA LEU A 261 21.48 6.29 -1.68
C LEU A 261 22.32 7.23 -0.79
N PRO A 262 23.20 8.07 -1.40
CA PRO A 262 23.93 9.11 -0.67
C PRO A 262 22.98 10.06 0.07
N GLU A 263 23.45 10.61 1.20
CA GLU A 263 22.65 11.52 2.05
C GLU A 263 22.05 12.69 1.28
N GLN A 264 22.81 13.32 0.39
CA GLN A 264 22.34 14.41 -0.45
C GLN A 264 21.13 14.00 -1.31
N ARG A 265 21.18 12.81 -1.92
CA ARG A 265 20.09 12.29 -2.76
C ARG A 265 18.86 11.96 -1.91
N ARG A 266 19.06 11.40 -0.72
CA ARG A 266 17.95 11.18 0.21
C ARG A 266 17.31 12.50 0.64
N ALA A 267 18.10 13.55 0.89
CA ALA A 267 17.57 14.86 1.25
C ALA A 267 16.70 15.47 0.13
N GLU A 268 17.08 15.33 -1.14
CA GLU A 268 16.28 15.75 -2.29
C GLU A 268 14.92 15.01 -2.34
N ILE A 269 14.93 13.69 -2.08
CA ILE A 269 13.73 12.85 -2.03
C ILE A 269 12.81 13.29 -0.89
N LEU A 270 13.35 13.52 0.30
CA LEU A 270 12.61 13.92 1.49
C LEU A 270 12.00 15.32 1.34
N ASP A 271 12.68 16.26 0.68
CA ASP A 271 12.13 17.59 0.39
C ASP A 271 10.89 17.50 -0.51
N VAL A 272 10.99 16.78 -1.63
CA VAL A 272 9.86 16.60 -2.55
C VAL A 272 8.70 15.90 -1.83
N THR A 273 8.97 14.89 -1.01
CA THR A 273 7.96 14.20 -0.20
C THR A 273 7.28 15.16 0.78
N THR A 274 8.06 15.96 1.51
CA THR A 274 7.52 16.96 2.45
C THR A 274 6.57 17.92 1.74
N ARG A 275 6.97 18.45 0.57
CA ARG A 275 6.12 19.35 -0.22
C ARG A 275 4.85 18.66 -0.71
N ALA A 276 4.94 17.39 -1.12
CA ALA A 276 3.79 16.61 -1.54
C ALA A 276 2.78 16.39 -0.39
N LEU A 277 3.24 15.99 0.79
CA LEU A 277 2.39 15.77 1.95
C LEU A 277 1.66 17.05 2.38
N ARG A 278 2.37 18.18 2.35
CA ARG A 278 1.77 19.52 2.63
C ARG A 278 0.73 19.91 1.57
N ALA A 279 1.02 19.71 0.28
CA ALA A 279 0.09 20.01 -0.81
C ALA A 279 -1.20 19.19 -0.73
N LEU A 280 -1.12 17.95 -0.26
CA LEU A 280 -2.27 17.07 -0.04
C LEU A 280 -3.03 17.39 1.25
N GLY A 281 -2.43 18.17 2.16
CA GLY A 281 -3.00 18.52 3.47
C GLY A 281 -2.95 17.36 4.47
N ALA A 282 -1.96 16.47 4.34
CA ALA A 282 -1.74 15.41 5.31
C ALA A 282 -1.20 15.98 6.62
N THR A 283 -1.81 15.60 7.76
CA THR A 283 -1.49 16.13 9.08
C THR A 283 -1.37 15.06 10.16
N SER A 284 -1.84 13.83 9.89
CA SER A 284 -1.88 12.77 10.92
C SER A 284 -1.81 11.38 10.29
N GLY A 285 -1.15 10.45 10.99
CA GLY A 285 -1.09 9.04 10.64
C GLY A 285 0.09 8.68 9.74
N ALA A 286 0.02 7.51 9.10
CA ALA A 286 1.08 6.98 8.25
C ALA A 286 0.88 7.37 6.78
N THR A 287 2.00 7.59 6.09
CA THR A 287 2.03 7.73 4.63
C THR A 287 3.17 6.92 4.02
N HIS A 288 2.89 6.40 2.83
CA HIS A 288 3.82 5.72 1.94
C HIS A 288 3.84 6.49 0.62
N THR A 289 4.95 7.18 0.33
CA THR A 289 5.11 8.03 -0.84
C THR A 289 6.06 7.37 -1.82
N GLU A 290 5.58 7.08 -3.03
CA GLU A 290 6.41 6.51 -4.10
C GLU A 290 6.92 7.59 -5.03
N LEU A 291 8.21 7.53 -5.36
CA LEU A 291 8.88 8.46 -6.26
C LEU A 291 9.67 7.73 -7.35
N MET A 292 9.69 8.32 -8.53
CA MET A 292 10.65 7.99 -9.59
C MET A 292 11.86 8.90 -9.44
N LEU A 293 13.04 8.31 -9.47
CA LEU A 293 14.30 9.02 -9.59
C LEU A 293 14.51 9.37 -11.06
N THR A 294 14.77 10.63 -11.38
CA THR A 294 14.99 11.08 -12.75
C THR A 294 16.25 11.95 -12.84
N SER A 295 16.73 12.24 -14.05
CA SER A 295 17.86 13.16 -14.26
C SER A 295 17.62 14.56 -13.68
N ASP A 296 16.34 15.00 -13.62
CA ASP A 296 15.94 16.33 -13.18
C ASP A 296 15.52 16.38 -11.70
N GLY A 297 15.61 15.26 -10.99
CA GLY A 297 15.23 15.13 -9.58
C GLY A 297 14.12 14.11 -9.35
N PRO A 298 13.66 13.97 -8.09
CA PRO A 298 12.60 13.01 -7.76
C PRO A 298 11.23 13.51 -8.22
N VAL A 299 10.40 12.61 -8.77
CA VAL A 299 9.04 12.88 -9.26
C VAL A 299 8.05 11.98 -8.54
N ILE A 300 6.97 12.54 -7.98
CA ILE A 300 5.95 11.77 -7.25
C ILE A 300 5.19 10.82 -8.20
N ILE A 301 5.21 9.53 -7.89
CA ILE A 301 4.37 8.52 -8.53
C ILE A 301 3.03 8.44 -7.83
N GLU A 302 3.02 8.34 -6.49
CA GLU A 302 1.80 8.21 -5.68
C GLU A 302 2.09 8.48 -4.21
N VAL A 303 1.08 9.00 -3.49
CA VAL A 303 1.09 9.15 -2.03
C VAL A 303 -0.07 8.35 -1.46
N ASN A 304 0.21 7.34 -0.66
CA ASN A 304 -0.78 6.50 0.00
C ASN A 304 -0.88 6.88 1.48
N GLY A 305 -2.09 7.13 1.98
CA GLY A 305 -2.37 7.51 3.38
C GLY A 305 -2.41 6.30 4.32
N ARG A 306 -1.41 5.42 4.22
CA ARG A 306 -1.29 4.17 4.99
C ARG A 306 0.16 3.69 5.04
N ILE A 307 0.41 2.68 5.87
CA ILE A 307 1.67 1.93 5.87
C ILE A 307 1.82 1.19 4.52
N GLY A 308 2.99 1.26 3.91
CA GLY A 308 3.31 0.54 2.67
C GLY A 308 3.29 -0.98 2.84
N GLY A 309 3.10 -1.71 1.74
CA GLY A 309 3.19 -3.17 1.76
C GLY A 309 4.61 -3.62 2.15
N GLY A 310 4.75 -4.49 3.14
CA GLY A 310 6.05 -4.96 3.64
C GLY A 310 6.81 -3.96 4.53
N VAL A 311 6.39 -2.69 4.58
CA VAL A 311 7.10 -1.63 5.33
C VAL A 311 7.10 -1.88 6.82
N PHE A 312 6.01 -2.39 7.38
CA PHE A 312 5.94 -2.74 8.78
C PHE A 312 6.99 -3.78 9.16
N GLU A 313 7.09 -4.84 8.36
CA GLU A 313 8.06 -5.92 8.52
C GLU A 313 9.51 -5.42 8.33
N LEU A 314 9.74 -4.54 7.35
CA LEU A 314 11.05 -3.93 7.11
C LEU A 314 11.53 -3.10 8.30
N LEU A 315 10.71 -2.17 8.80
CA LEU A 315 11.05 -1.32 9.96
C LEU A 315 11.27 -2.14 11.22
N ARG A 316 10.40 -3.13 11.46
CA ARG A 316 10.54 -4.03 12.61
C ARG A 316 11.86 -4.80 12.56
N THR A 317 12.25 -5.27 11.37
CA THR A 317 13.43 -6.12 11.19
C THR A 317 14.73 -5.31 11.19
N ALA A 318 14.79 -4.19 10.44
CA ALA A 318 16.00 -3.40 10.30
C ALA A 318 16.27 -2.45 11.49
N ALA A 319 15.23 -2.06 12.23
CA ALA A 319 15.32 -1.02 13.27
C ALA A 319 14.60 -1.38 14.58
N ALA A 320 13.99 -2.56 14.71
CA ALA A 320 13.12 -2.93 15.84
C ALA A 320 11.99 -1.89 16.09
N TYR A 321 11.52 -1.22 15.03
CA TYR A 321 10.59 -0.12 15.11
C TYR A 321 9.15 -0.55 14.77
N ASP A 322 8.23 -0.35 15.71
CA ASP A 322 6.82 -0.70 15.54
C ASP A 322 6.01 0.51 15.02
N MET A 323 5.98 0.67 13.70
CA MET A 323 5.26 1.77 13.04
C MET A 323 3.74 1.72 13.30
N ALA A 324 3.15 0.53 13.46
CA ALA A 324 1.72 0.40 13.73
C ALA A 324 1.37 0.89 15.13
N ARG A 325 2.21 0.60 16.13
CA ARG A 325 2.07 1.13 17.50
C ARG A 325 2.21 2.64 17.53
N GLN A 326 3.18 3.20 16.80
CA GLN A 326 3.36 4.65 16.74
C GLN A 326 2.17 5.34 16.04
N GLN A 327 1.65 4.76 14.96
CA GLN A 327 0.44 5.28 14.32
C GLN A 327 -0.77 5.25 15.27
N ALA A 328 -0.91 4.22 16.11
CA ALA A 328 -1.97 4.14 17.12
C ALA A 328 -1.81 5.22 18.21
N ARG A 329 -0.57 5.49 18.66
CA ARG A 329 -0.27 6.58 19.61
C ARG A 329 -0.65 7.95 19.03
N ILE A 330 -0.33 8.19 17.76
CA ILE A 330 -0.72 9.41 17.03
C ILE A 330 -2.26 9.52 16.96
N ALA A 331 -2.97 8.43 16.68
CA ALA A 331 -4.44 8.42 16.67
C ALA A 331 -5.05 8.75 18.04
N LEU A 332 -4.34 8.48 19.12
CA LEU A 332 -4.68 8.86 20.49
C LEU A 332 -4.22 10.28 20.86
N GLY A 333 -3.66 11.05 19.91
CA GLY A 333 -3.21 12.42 20.12
C GLY A 333 -1.83 12.57 20.76
N GLU A 334 -1.03 11.51 20.80
CA GLU A 334 0.36 11.57 21.27
C GLU A 334 1.28 12.11 20.18
N ARG A 335 2.38 12.75 20.60
CA ARG A 335 3.48 13.13 19.70
C ARG A 335 4.42 11.97 19.48
N LEU A 336 5.04 11.93 18.31
CA LEU A 336 6.10 10.99 18.01
C LEU A 336 7.39 11.44 18.71
N GLU A 337 7.94 10.59 19.56
CA GLU A 337 9.14 10.90 20.35
C GLU A 337 10.40 10.23 19.80
N GLU A 338 10.24 9.10 19.09
CA GLU A 338 11.34 8.26 18.66
C GLU A 338 11.29 8.00 17.15
N LEU A 339 12.44 8.09 16.50
CA LEU A 339 12.65 7.69 15.10
C LEU A 339 13.39 6.35 15.03
N PRO A 340 13.25 5.57 13.95
CA PRO A 340 13.94 4.30 13.83
C PRO A 340 15.47 4.49 13.76
N LEU A 341 16.19 3.66 14.51
CA LEU A 341 17.64 3.53 14.46
C LEU A 341 17.99 2.22 13.76
N PHE A 342 18.51 2.30 12.56
CA PHE A 342 18.84 1.13 11.75
C PHE A 342 20.11 0.45 12.27
N SER A 343 20.05 -0.87 12.47
CA SER A 343 21.17 -1.71 12.91
C SER A 343 21.70 -2.64 11.81
N GLY A 344 21.11 -2.56 10.63
CA GLY A 344 21.41 -3.32 9.44
C GLY A 344 20.39 -2.99 8.37
N TYR A 345 20.25 -3.84 7.35
CA TYR A 345 19.17 -3.73 6.37
C TYR A 345 18.15 -4.84 6.54
N ALA A 346 16.94 -4.60 6.03
CA ALA A 346 15.95 -5.62 5.76
C ALA A 346 15.47 -5.51 4.31
N ALA A 347 15.11 -6.62 3.72
CA ALA A 347 14.56 -6.71 2.38
C ALA A 347 13.26 -7.52 2.39
N PHE A 348 12.25 -7.01 1.71
CA PHE A 348 10.98 -7.69 1.49
C PHE A 348 10.87 -8.05 0.01
N VAL A 349 10.93 -9.34 -0.29
CA VAL A 349 11.07 -9.84 -1.67
C VAL A 349 9.82 -10.61 -2.07
N THR A 350 9.31 -10.33 -3.25
CA THR A 350 8.16 -10.99 -3.88
C THR A 350 8.52 -11.46 -5.28
N PRO A 351 9.30 -12.54 -5.42
CA PRO A 351 9.75 -13.01 -6.73
C PRO A 351 8.57 -13.29 -7.65
N GLN A 352 8.60 -12.69 -8.83
CA GLN A 352 7.49 -12.73 -9.78
C GLN A 352 7.62 -13.89 -10.76
N PRO A 353 6.57 -14.70 -10.98
CA PRO A 353 6.55 -15.68 -12.04
C PRO A 353 6.58 -15.01 -13.42
N PRO A 354 6.79 -15.74 -14.52
CA PRO A 354 6.62 -15.20 -15.86
C PRO A 354 5.25 -14.52 -16.05
N SER A 355 5.20 -13.47 -16.89
CA SER A 355 3.93 -12.80 -17.16
C SER A 355 3.08 -13.65 -18.13
N GLY A 356 1.84 -13.93 -17.75
CA GLY A 356 0.91 -14.72 -18.56
C GLY A 356 -0.24 -15.29 -17.74
N ASP A 357 -1.10 -16.05 -18.42
CA ASP A 357 -2.17 -16.81 -17.81
C ASP A 357 -1.70 -18.26 -17.63
N TYR A 358 -1.52 -18.69 -16.39
CA TYR A 358 -1.00 -19.99 -16.04
C TYR A 358 -1.80 -20.65 -14.93
N GLU A 359 -1.81 -21.99 -14.91
CA GLU A 359 -2.14 -22.78 -13.73
C GLU A 359 -0.85 -23.22 -13.05
N ILE A 360 -0.77 -23.09 -11.73
CA ILE A 360 0.34 -23.62 -10.94
C ILE A 360 0.16 -25.13 -10.83
N LEU A 361 1.02 -25.91 -11.49
CA LEU A 361 1.02 -27.37 -11.38
C LEU A 361 1.71 -27.81 -10.09
N SER A 362 2.83 -27.19 -9.76
CA SER A 362 3.52 -27.37 -8.48
C SER A 362 4.24 -26.11 -8.04
N VAL A 363 4.37 -25.93 -6.73
CA VAL A 363 5.19 -24.89 -6.11
C VAL A 363 5.90 -25.45 -4.89
N GLY A 364 7.22 -25.29 -4.85
CA GLY A 364 8.10 -25.80 -3.79
C GLY A 364 9.28 -24.85 -3.56
N GLY A 365 10.23 -25.30 -2.75
CA GLY A 365 11.43 -24.54 -2.42
C GLY A 365 11.33 -23.73 -1.11
N ARG A 366 10.19 -23.82 -0.37
CA ARG A 366 10.00 -23.06 0.87
C ARG A 366 11.09 -23.36 1.94
N GLU A 367 11.47 -24.61 2.10
CA GLU A 367 12.49 -25.01 3.08
C GLU A 367 13.88 -24.54 2.64
N GLU A 368 14.19 -24.65 1.35
CA GLU A 368 15.43 -24.16 0.74
C GLU A 368 15.56 -22.65 0.86
N ILE A 369 14.49 -21.90 0.59
CA ILE A 369 14.45 -20.45 0.79
C ILE A 369 14.66 -20.10 2.27
N ALA A 370 14.00 -20.79 3.18
CA ALA A 370 14.14 -20.56 4.63
C ALA A 370 15.56 -20.90 5.14
N ALA A 371 16.30 -21.74 4.44
CA ALA A 371 17.69 -22.07 4.76
C ALA A 371 18.72 -21.05 4.23
N VAL A 372 18.32 -20.12 3.38
CA VAL A 372 19.23 -19.05 2.90
C VAL A 372 19.65 -18.17 4.08
N PRO A 373 20.95 -17.94 4.30
CA PRO A 373 21.43 -17.11 5.39
C PRO A 373 20.81 -15.71 5.35
N GLY A 374 20.29 -15.24 6.48
CA GLY A 374 19.64 -13.94 6.62
C GLY A 374 18.14 -13.93 6.28
N VAL A 375 17.56 -15.01 5.79
CA VAL A 375 16.10 -15.13 5.65
C VAL A 375 15.46 -15.23 7.03
N VAL A 376 14.51 -14.33 7.30
CA VAL A 376 13.79 -14.20 8.58
C VAL A 376 12.42 -14.86 8.52
N GLU A 377 11.72 -14.72 7.39
CA GLU A 377 10.37 -15.26 7.21
C GLU A 377 10.12 -15.64 5.74
N VAL A 378 9.42 -16.75 5.54
CA VAL A 378 8.97 -17.20 4.22
C VAL A 378 7.48 -17.53 4.27
N ILE A 379 6.69 -16.80 3.47
CA ILE A 379 5.26 -17.04 3.32
C ILE A 379 4.98 -17.49 1.89
N GLN A 380 4.48 -18.71 1.75
CA GLN A 380 3.97 -19.19 0.47
C GLN A 380 2.55 -18.61 0.25
N THR A 381 2.34 -17.88 -0.82
CA THR A 381 1.09 -17.15 -1.10
C THR A 381 0.17 -17.86 -2.09
N LYS A 382 0.70 -18.81 -2.84
CA LYS A 382 -0.04 -19.61 -3.82
C LYS A 382 0.28 -21.10 -3.66
N SER A 383 -0.67 -21.95 -4.08
CA SER A 383 -0.52 -23.41 -4.06
C SER A 383 -0.83 -23.99 -5.43
N ALA A 384 -0.53 -25.27 -5.63
CA ALA A 384 -0.93 -26.01 -6.82
C ALA A 384 -2.46 -25.90 -7.05
N GLY A 385 -2.87 -25.79 -8.30
CA GLY A 385 -4.24 -25.52 -8.72
C GLY A 385 -4.64 -24.04 -8.73
N ALA A 386 -3.82 -23.13 -8.20
CA ALA A 386 -4.09 -21.69 -8.30
C ALA A 386 -3.85 -21.20 -9.74
N VAL A 387 -4.73 -20.33 -10.21
CA VAL A 387 -4.60 -19.67 -11.52
C VAL A 387 -3.90 -18.32 -11.33
N LEU A 388 -2.81 -18.13 -12.05
CA LEU A 388 -2.14 -16.85 -12.22
C LEU A 388 -2.74 -16.17 -13.44
N ALA A 389 -3.37 -15.03 -13.22
CA ALA A 389 -3.87 -14.22 -14.33
C ALA A 389 -2.88 -13.11 -14.65
N LYS A 390 -2.72 -12.78 -15.93
CA LYS A 390 -1.88 -11.66 -16.39
C LYS A 390 -2.25 -10.35 -15.70
N GLU A 391 -3.53 -10.18 -15.37
CA GLU A 391 -4.09 -9.01 -14.69
C GLU A 391 -3.89 -9.03 -13.16
N ALA A 392 -3.33 -10.09 -12.57
CA ALA A 392 -3.11 -10.17 -11.12
C ALA A 392 -2.13 -9.11 -10.57
N GLY A 393 -1.35 -8.48 -11.46
CA GLY A 393 -0.38 -7.46 -11.07
C GLY A 393 0.68 -8.04 -10.13
N THR A 394 1.11 -7.26 -9.16
CA THR A 394 2.10 -7.67 -8.14
C THR A 394 1.65 -8.90 -7.34
N ASN A 395 0.35 -9.13 -7.19
CA ASN A 395 -0.20 -10.28 -6.44
C ASN A 395 -0.01 -11.66 -7.13
N ALA A 396 0.68 -11.71 -8.28
CA ALA A 396 1.02 -12.96 -8.96
C ALA A 396 2.14 -13.75 -8.25
N HIS A 397 2.90 -13.14 -7.34
CA HIS A 397 4.01 -13.81 -6.63
C HIS A 397 3.56 -15.07 -5.88
N THR A 398 4.44 -16.07 -5.82
CA THR A 398 4.19 -17.33 -5.12
C THR A 398 4.74 -17.36 -3.71
N PHE A 399 5.73 -16.51 -3.42
CA PHE A 399 6.34 -16.34 -2.12
C PHE A 399 6.45 -14.86 -1.74
N ARG A 400 6.39 -14.60 -0.45
CA ARG A 400 6.84 -13.38 0.19
C ARG A 400 7.96 -13.76 1.15
N VAL A 401 9.12 -13.14 1.00
CA VAL A 401 10.31 -13.44 1.77
C VAL A 401 10.81 -12.20 2.46
N LEU A 402 10.98 -12.26 3.76
CA LEU A 402 11.66 -11.24 4.55
C LEU A 402 13.09 -11.71 4.82
N ALA A 403 14.05 -10.92 4.41
CA ALA A 403 15.47 -11.18 4.66
C ALA A 403 16.12 -9.98 5.37
N ALA A 404 17.22 -10.22 6.06
CA ALA A 404 17.99 -9.20 6.75
C ALA A 404 19.48 -9.48 6.68
N GLY A 405 20.29 -8.45 6.85
CA GLY A 405 21.74 -8.55 6.92
C GLY A 405 22.35 -7.28 7.52
N ARG A 406 23.66 -7.29 7.69
CA ARG A 406 24.38 -6.13 8.21
C ARG A 406 24.93 -5.25 7.10
N GLU A 407 25.49 -5.86 6.07
CA GLU A 407 26.13 -5.20 4.95
C GLU A 407 25.24 -5.25 3.71
N PRO A 408 24.91 -4.13 3.07
CA PRO A 408 24.02 -4.09 1.90
C PRO A 408 24.48 -4.98 0.73
N ASP A 409 25.78 -5.21 0.59
CA ASP A 409 26.34 -6.06 -0.48
C ASP A 409 25.93 -7.54 -0.38
N GLU A 410 25.52 -8.00 0.81
CA GLU A 410 25.00 -9.35 1.03
C GLU A 410 23.64 -9.56 0.36
N PHE A 411 22.86 -8.49 0.21
CA PHE A 411 21.47 -8.57 -0.25
C PHE A 411 21.32 -9.26 -1.61
N PHE A 412 22.12 -8.87 -2.60
CA PHE A 412 21.98 -9.48 -3.94
C PHE A 412 22.41 -10.95 -3.99
N THR A 413 23.32 -11.36 -3.10
CA THR A 413 23.67 -12.77 -2.95
C THR A 413 22.49 -13.55 -2.34
N GLN A 414 21.83 -12.98 -1.34
CA GLN A 414 20.62 -13.55 -0.75
C GLN A 414 19.48 -13.62 -1.76
N LEU A 415 19.22 -12.50 -2.49
CA LEU A 415 18.16 -12.44 -3.52
C LEU A 415 18.34 -13.55 -4.56
N LYS A 416 19.55 -13.70 -5.09
CA LYS A 416 19.85 -14.75 -6.05
C LYS A 416 19.62 -16.15 -5.46
N ALA A 417 20.07 -16.41 -4.22
CA ALA A 417 19.87 -17.70 -3.57
C ALA A 417 18.36 -17.98 -3.32
N ILE A 418 17.57 -16.97 -2.97
CA ILE A 418 16.11 -17.06 -2.83
C ILE A 418 15.49 -17.44 -4.16
N GLU A 419 15.82 -16.72 -5.25
CA GLU A 419 15.28 -16.96 -6.60
C GLU A 419 15.65 -18.36 -7.12
N ASP A 420 16.92 -18.77 -6.96
CA ASP A 420 17.42 -20.08 -7.37
C ASP A 420 16.75 -21.25 -6.58
N SER A 421 16.22 -20.97 -5.39
CA SER A 421 15.54 -21.96 -4.54
C SER A 421 14.07 -22.17 -4.90
N ILE A 422 13.46 -21.26 -5.69
CA ILE A 422 12.06 -21.38 -6.06
C ILE A 422 11.86 -22.51 -7.07
N GLN A 423 11.01 -23.45 -6.73
CA GLN A 423 10.59 -24.53 -7.60
C GLN A 423 9.15 -24.27 -8.06
N LEU A 424 8.97 -23.84 -9.30
CA LEU A 424 7.67 -23.48 -9.86
C LEU A 424 7.46 -24.18 -11.21
N GLU A 425 6.42 -25.00 -11.28
CA GLU A 425 5.97 -25.62 -12.52
C GLU A 425 4.63 -25.02 -12.94
N LEU A 426 4.56 -24.51 -14.17
CA LEU A 426 3.40 -23.83 -14.71
C LEU A 426 2.86 -24.61 -15.91
N GLY A 427 1.54 -24.75 -15.95
CA GLY A 427 0.79 -25.25 -17.09
C GLY A 427 -0.04 -24.14 -17.75
N PRO A 428 -0.64 -24.40 -18.93
CA PRO A 428 -1.60 -23.47 -19.51
C PRO A 428 -2.79 -23.29 -18.58
N ALA A 429 -3.23 -22.04 -18.40
CA ALA A 429 -4.43 -21.78 -17.62
C ALA A 429 -5.62 -22.51 -18.23
N PRO A 430 -6.53 -23.07 -17.42
CA PRO A 430 -7.76 -23.65 -17.92
C PRO A 430 -8.51 -22.60 -18.74
N SER A 431 -9.00 -22.98 -19.93
CA SER A 431 -9.81 -22.09 -20.76
C SER A 431 -10.96 -21.54 -19.89
N ARG A 432 -11.12 -20.22 -19.86
CA ARG A 432 -12.24 -19.56 -19.16
C ARG A 432 -13.55 -20.01 -19.79
N GLY A 433 -14.01 -21.24 -19.49
CA GLY A 433 -15.38 -21.63 -19.64
C GLY A 433 -16.19 -20.72 -18.72
N ALA A 434 -17.33 -20.22 -19.22
CA ALA A 434 -18.20 -19.32 -18.50
C ALA A 434 -18.37 -19.76 -17.03
N GLN A 435 -17.54 -19.24 -16.15
CA GLN A 435 -17.78 -19.35 -14.73
C GLN A 435 -18.93 -18.40 -14.44
N GLU A 436 -20.03 -18.97 -13.99
CA GLU A 436 -21.12 -18.20 -13.39
C GLU A 436 -20.50 -17.24 -12.37
N PRO A 437 -20.93 -15.96 -12.36
CA PRO A 437 -20.45 -15.02 -11.36
C PRO A 437 -20.81 -15.58 -9.99
N HIS A 438 -19.83 -15.89 -9.17
CA HIS A 438 -20.06 -16.17 -7.76
C HIS A 438 -20.80 -14.96 -7.17
N ARG A 439 -22.10 -15.14 -6.98
CA ARG A 439 -22.90 -14.22 -6.18
C ARG A 439 -22.32 -14.22 -4.77
N VAL A 440 -21.70 -13.11 -4.42
CA VAL A 440 -21.29 -12.77 -3.05
C VAL A 440 -22.47 -12.10 -2.37
#